data_bf182fe5f9e98b877d6d40b0b236f9b6
#
_entry.id   bf182fe5f9e98b877d6d40b0b236f9b6
#
_cell.length_a   1.000
_cell.length_b   1.000
_cell.length_c   1.000
_cell.angle_alpha   90.00
_cell.angle_beta   90.00
_cell.angle_gamma   90.00
#
_symmetry.space_group_name_H-M   'P 1'
#
loop_
_entity.id
_entity.type
_entity.pdbx_description
1 polymer ?
#
loop_
_entity_poly.entity_id
_entity_poly.type
_entity_poly.pdbx_seq_one_letter_code
_entity_poly.pdbx_strand_id
1 'polypeptide(L)'
;MGRVQAAKKNIMFGTAGKIATVVLPFILRTLFIVDLDKYLGINSLYTEVLSFLNMAELGIGTAINFSLYGPVARGEKEKVKSYMQLYKKAYYYIALVVTVIGLALVPFLGWIVNQPDGMQIAYRDLVLFYLIFLFNTVSSYFVAYKYSLANAEQKSYIQENAYNGTKIISVTFQIIVVVLTKSFYMFLITDAVIQLIQKIFISRYLDNKYPLLKEKNVERLSKEEEDTIWTKTKALLLHRVGDVFRLQTDALIISKIIGTDNVGYVNMYTMVVMAVSGVVDTLFNSITTSFGNLIATESKEKQYSMFKIYRFVATWIYGFSGVGFMLLLSPLVEVWTKYAKGDEWDPIWLLAPIAVFLYITDYYFKGERKVLVNFKTAAGVFEQDKYLALIQGVVNLILSIWLAIAWRDIPTISGIAGVYVGTVVSGLIANITKPIIIYRTCFDKSAWSYFVDSFKYLASLIAVMAACYAIQRRIMPVASIPGFIAMVVIITVLFNGVYLFLFGRTEEFKYLVGKIRKRKA
;
A
#
# COMPACT_ATOMS: atom_id res chain seq x y z
N MET A 1 -8.54 -4.81 -37.34
CA MET A 1 -7.31 -4.96 -36.51
C MET A 1 -7.36 -6.32 -35.84
N GLY A 2 -6.37 -7.19 -36.06
CA GLY A 2 -6.34 -8.53 -35.49
C GLY A 2 -6.27 -8.50 -33.95
N ARG A 3 -6.89 -9.49 -33.27
CA ARG A 3 -6.86 -9.63 -31.80
C ARG A 3 -5.44 -9.52 -31.20
N VAL A 4 -4.43 -9.97 -31.92
CA VAL A 4 -3.01 -9.90 -31.52
C VAL A 4 -2.49 -8.46 -31.53
N GLN A 5 -2.85 -7.64 -32.52
CA GLN A 5 -2.46 -6.23 -32.57
C GLN A 5 -3.14 -5.41 -31.47
N ALA A 6 -4.40 -5.68 -31.18
CA ALA A 6 -5.12 -5.04 -30.07
C ALA A 6 -4.50 -5.43 -28.71
N ALA A 7 -4.17 -6.71 -28.50
CA ALA A 7 -3.51 -7.19 -27.29
C ALA A 7 -2.10 -6.56 -27.13
N LYS A 8 -1.31 -6.49 -28.20
CA LYS A 8 0.03 -5.86 -28.20
C LYS A 8 -0.06 -4.37 -27.86
N LYS A 9 -1.04 -3.67 -28.44
CA LYS A 9 -1.30 -2.25 -28.16
C LYS A 9 -1.72 -2.03 -26.69
N ASN A 10 -2.62 -2.87 -26.16
CA ASN A 10 -3.06 -2.79 -24.77
C ASN A 10 -1.92 -3.09 -23.77
N ILE A 11 -1.06 -4.06 -24.07
CA ILE A 11 0.13 -4.35 -23.24
C ILE A 11 1.08 -3.17 -23.26
N MET A 12 1.37 -2.61 -24.44
CA MET A 12 2.31 -1.49 -24.60
C MET A 12 1.83 -0.23 -23.87
N PHE A 13 0.56 0.16 -24.05
CA PHE A 13 -0.01 1.34 -23.37
C PHE A 13 -0.19 1.11 -21.88
N GLY A 14 -0.61 -0.10 -21.45
CA GLY A 14 -0.73 -0.45 -20.06
C GLY A 14 0.63 -0.45 -19.33
N THR A 15 1.68 -0.95 -19.98
CA THR A 15 3.05 -0.95 -19.42
C THR A 15 3.63 0.46 -19.39
N ALA A 16 3.49 1.24 -20.45
CA ALA A 16 3.95 2.63 -20.48
C ALA A 16 3.24 3.49 -19.42
N GLY A 17 1.94 3.34 -19.26
CA GLY A 17 1.18 4.02 -18.20
C GLY A 17 1.66 3.64 -16.79
N LYS A 18 1.92 2.36 -16.53
CA LYS A 18 2.48 1.90 -15.24
C LYS A 18 3.89 2.45 -14.99
N ILE A 19 4.75 2.45 -16.00
CA ILE A 19 6.10 3.05 -15.88
C ILE A 19 5.97 4.54 -15.55
N ALA A 20 5.13 5.28 -16.25
CA ALA A 20 4.93 6.71 -15.98
C ALA A 20 4.41 6.97 -14.56
N THR A 21 3.48 6.15 -14.04
CA THR A 21 2.95 6.29 -12.68
C THR A 21 3.97 5.95 -11.58
N VAL A 22 5.09 5.33 -11.91
CA VAL A 22 6.21 5.07 -10.99
C VAL A 22 7.30 6.14 -11.16
N VAL A 23 7.73 6.40 -12.39
CA VAL A 23 8.87 7.28 -12.68
C VAL A 23 8.57 8.75 -12.39
N LEU A 24 7.40 9.25 -12.80
CA LEU A 24 7.03 10.66 -12.59
C LEU A 24 7.03 11.08 -11.11
N PRO A 25 6.48 10.30 -10.16
CA PRO A 25 6.62 10.61 -8.74
C PRO A 25 8.06 10.66 -8.23
N PHE A 26 8.98 9.86 -8.78
CA PHE A 26 10.40 9.95 -8.43
C PHE A 26 11.03 11.27 -8.91
N ILE A 27 10.71 11.70 -10.13
CA ILE A 27 11.16 13.00 -10.66
C ILE A 27 10.62 14.14 -9.78
N LEU A 28 9.33 14.11 -9.47
CA LEU A 28 8.71 15.10 -8.61
C LEU A 28 9.35 15.13 -7.22
N ARG A 29 9.61 13.95 -6.63
CA ARG A 29 10.27 13.85 -5.32
C ARG A 29 11.70 14.40 -5.36
N THR A 30 12.42 14.20 -6.45
CA THR A 30 13.74 14.80 -6.65
C THR A 30 13.65 16.33 -6.64
N LEU A 31 12.67 16.92 -7.32
CA LEU A 31 12.43 18.36 -7.28
C LEU A 31 12.08 18.87 -5.86
N PHE A 32 11.34 18.07 -5.08
CA PHE A 32 11.12 18.39 -3.67
C PHE A 32 12.41 18.43 -2.87
N ILE A 33 13.31 17.47 -3.09
CA ILE A 33 14.61 17.45 -2.41
C ILE A 33 15.44 18.68 -2.80
N VAL A 34 15.39 19.12 -4.06
CA VAL A 34 16.17 20.25 -4.58
C VAL A 34 15.59 21.60 -4.13
N ASP A 35 14.31 21.84 -4.38
CA ASP A 35 13.71 23.17 -4.31
C ASP A 35 12.68 23.35 -3.15
N LEU A 36 12.17 22.26 -2.58
CA LEU A 36 11.05 22.27 -1.63
C LEU A 36 11.30 21.37 -0.40
N ASP A 37 12.56 21.15 -0.03
CA ASP A 37 12.95 20.20 1.04
C ASP A 37 12.28 20.49 2.39
N LYS A 38 12.14 21.74 2.77
CA LYS A 38 11.43 22.18 3.99
C LYS A 38 9.95 21.76 4.05
N TYR A 39 9.35 21.42 2.92
CA TYR A 39 7.95 20.96 2.84
C TYR A 39 7.83 19.44 2.69
N LEU A 40 8.95 18.73 2.58
CA LEU A 40 8.98 17.29 2.34
C LEU A 40 8.24 16.50 3.43
N GLY A 41 8.54 16.84 4.68
CA GLY A 41 7.92 16.23 5.86
C GLY A 41 6.44 16.54 5.95
N ILE A 42 6.06 17.81 5.77
CA ILE A 42 4.65 18.25 5.84
C ILE A 42 3.81 17.61 4.73
N ASN A 43 4.32 17.59 3.51
CA ASN A 43 3.63 16.94 2.40
C ASN A 43 3.39 15.45 2.67
N SER A 44 4.39 14.75 3.22
CA SER A 44 4.27 13.36 3.58
C SER A 44 3.31 13.14 4.74
N LEU A 45 3.44 13.93 5.82
CA LEU A 45 2.56 13.85 6.99
C LEU A 45 1.09 14.10 6.63
N TYR A 46 0.79 15.15 5.87
CA TYR A 46 -0.60 15.45 5.49
C TYR A 46 -1.18 14.39 4.57
N THR A 47 -0.39 13.80 3.69
CA THR A 47 -0.81 12.66 2.88
C THR A 47 -1.21 11.48 3.77
N GLU A 48 -0.42 11.15 4.80
CA GLU A 48 -0.72 10.06 5.72
C GLU A 48 -1.92 10.38 6.65
N VAL A 49 -2.00 11.61 7.18
CA VAL A 49 -3.15 12.06 7.99
C VAL A 49 -4.46 11.93 7.21
N LEU A 50 -4.46 12.32 5.94
CA LEU A 50 -5.67 12.21 5.13
C LEU A 50 -5.94 10.78 4.65
N SER A 51 -4.90 9.99 4.45
CA SER A 51 -5.07 8.54 4.26
C SER A 51 -5.75 7.89 5.48
N PHE A 52 -5.37 8.31 6.69
CA PHE A 52 -6.05 7.92 7.92
C PHE A 52 -7.53 8.34 7.91
N LEU A 53 -7.84 9.58 7.54
CA LEU A 53 -9.23 10.07 7.44
C LEU A 53 -10.03 9.37 6.34
N ASN A 54 -9.41 9.00 5.22
CA ASN A 54 -10.05 8.22 4.15
C ASN A 54 -10.53 6.85 4.62
N MET A 55 -9.91 6.29 5.65
CA MET A 55 -10.38 5.03 6.23
C MET A 55 -11.71 5.18 7.00
N ALA A 56 -12.19 6.42 7.24
CA ALA A 56 -13.54 6.69 7.75
C ALA A 56 -14.66 6.18 6.81
N GLU A 57 -14.34 5.83 5.56
CA GLU A 57 -15.24 5.07 4.66
C GLU A 57 -15.63 3.70 5.25
N LEU A 58 -14.85 3.18 6.19
CA LEU A 58 -15.17 2.10 7.14
C LEU A 58 -15.74 0.83 6.51
N GLY A 59 -15.41 0.55 5.24
CA GLY A 59 -15.91 -0.63 4.54
C GLY A 59 -17.35 -0.52 4.02
N ILE A 60 -18.02 0.62 4.19
CA ILE A 60 -19.37 0.89 3.64
C ILE A 60 -19.37 0.64 2.14
N GLY A 61 -18.37 1.18 1.43
CA GLY A 61 -18.18 0.96 0.01
C GLY A 61 -18.10 -0.52 -0.37
N THR A 62 -17.34 -1.30 0.39
CA THR A 62 -17.20 -2.74 0.15
C THR A 62 -18.49 -3.50 0.39
N ALA A 63 -19.22 -3.18 1.48
CA ALA A 63 -20.50 -3.83 1.81
C ALA A 63 -21.57 -3.57 0.76
N ILE A 64 -21.69 -2.33 0.29
CA ILE A 64 -22.69 -1.96 -0.71
C ILE A 64 -22.31 -2.50 -2.10
N ASN A 65 -21.03 -2.44 -2.48
CA ASN A 65 -20.56 -3.05 -3.72
C ASN A 65 -20.91 -4.54 -3.79
N PHE A 66 -20.68 -5.27 -2.69
CA PHE A 66 -21.05 -6.68 -2.63
C PHE A 66 -22.55 -6.89 -2.82
N SER A 67 -23.38 -6.00 -2.27
CA SER A 67 -24.84 -6.06 -2.40
C SER A 67 -25.34 -5.70 -3.80
N LEU A 68 -24.56 -4.92 -4.58
CA LEU A 68 -24.89 -4.56 -5.96
C LEU A 68 -24.68 -5.68 -6.97
N TYR A 69 -23.75 -6.62 -6.74
CA TYR A 69 -23.43 -7.65 -7.74
C TYR A 69 -24.64 -8.50 -8.15
N GLY A 70 -25.45 -8.93 -7.19
CA GLY A 70 -26.64 -9.73 -7.47
C GLY A 70 -27.67 -9.00 -8.34
N PRO A 71 -28.20 -7.84 -7.90
CA PRO A 71 -29.14 -7.05 -8.67
C PRO A 71 -28.64 -6.64 -10.06
N VAL A 72 -27.35 -6.26 -10.18
CA VAL A 72 -26.75 -5.93 -11.49
C VAL A 72 -26.71 -7.15 -12.40
N ALA A 73 -26.29 -8.31 -11.89
CA ALA A 73 -26.23 -9.55 -12.68
C ALA A 73 -27.61 -10.03 -13.15
N ARG A 74 -28.69 -9.81 -12.36
CA ARG A 74 -30.06 -10.15 -12.70
C ARG A 74 -30.79 -9.08 -13.50
N GLY A 75 -30.17 -7.91 -13.73
CA GLY A 75 -30.79 -6.80 -14.46
C GLY A 75 -31.95 -6.09 -13.70
N GLU A 76 -31.98 -6.18 -12.37
CA GLU A 76 -32.99 -5.59 -11.47
C GLU A 76 -32.79 -4.07 -11.34
N LYS A 77 -33.13 -3.30 -12.36
CA LYS A 77 -32.84 -1.86 -12.46
C LYS A 77 -33.34 -1.04 -11.26
N GLU A 78 -34.60 -1.29 -10.82
CA GLU A 78 -35.18 -0.56 -9.69
C GLU A 78 -34.40 -0.81 -8.40
N LYS A 79 -34.00 -2.04 -8.16
CA LYS A 79 -33.22 -2.41 -7.01
C LYS A 79 -31.81 -1.81 -7.05
N VAL A 80 -31.18 -1.79 -8.22
CA VAL A 80 -29.89 -1.12 -8.43
C VAL A 80 -30.01 0.38 -8.11
N LYS A 81 -31.09 1.06 -8.53
CA LYS A 81 -31.34 2.47 -8.21
C LYS A 81 -31.43 2.69 -6.69
N SER A 82 -32.17 1.83 -5.99
CA SER A 82 -32.34 1.91 -4.53
C SER A 82 -31.00 1.77 -3.80
N TYR A 83 -30.16 0.79 -4.18
CA TYR A 83 -28.81 0.64 -3.65
C TYR A 83 -27.94 1.86 -3.96
N MET A 84 -27.97 2.40 -5.18
CA MET A 84 -27.17 3.56 -5.57
C MET A 84 -27.59 4.83 -4.83
N GLN A 85 -28.89 4.99 -4.52
CA GLN A 85 -29.39 6.11 -3.72
C GLN A 85 -28.93 5.99 -2.25
N LEU A 86 -29.00 4.80 -1.65
CA LEU A 86 -28.46 4.56 -0.31
C LEU A 86 -26.96 4.84 -0.28
N TYR A 87 -26.23 4.39 -1.30
CA TYR A 87 -24.79 4.60 -1.43
C TYR A 87 -24.44 6.08 -1.53
N LYS A 88 -25.15 6.83 -2.37
CA LYS A 88 -25.00 8.28 -2.47
C LYS A 88 -25.18 8.94 -1.11
N LYS A 89 -26.26 8.65 -0.38
CA LYS A 89 -26.51 9.20 0.96
C LYS A 89 -25.39 8.85 1.93
N ALA A 90 -24.95 7.59 1.97
CA ALA A 90 -23.85 7.14 2.83
C ALA A 90 -22.57 7.93 2.57
N TYR A 91 -22.21 8.14 1.29
CA TYR A 91 -21.00 8.91 0.94
C TYR A 91 -21.11 10.40 1.26
N TYR A 92 -22.29 11.00 1.19
CA TYR A 92 -22.51 12.38 1.67
C TYR A 92 -22.32 12.48 3.19
N TYR A 93 -22.79 11.49 3.96
CA TYR A 93 -22.55 11.43 5.40
C TYR A 93 -21.07 11.22 5.72
N ILE A 94 -20.37 10.35 4.99
CA ILE A 94 -18.93 10.16 5.15
C ILE A 94 -18.20 11.48 4.85
N ALA A 95 -18.51 12.15 3.75
CA ALA A 95 -17.91 13.44 3.41
C ALA A 95 -18.13 14.48 4.53
N LEU A 96 -19.34 14.54 5.10
CA LEU A 96 -19.64 15.42 6.23
C LEU A 96 -18.81 15.06 7.47
N VAL A 97 -18.78 13.79 7.86
CA VAL A 97 -18.02 13.29 9.02
C VAL A 97 -16.52 13.57 8.86
N VAL A 98 -15.96 13.26 7.67
CA VAL A 98 -14.54 13.52 7.38
C VAL A 98 -14.25 15.03 7.39
N THR A 99 -15.17 15.86 6.89
CA THR A 99 -15.03 17.32 6.96
C THR A 99 -15.00 17.79 8.41
N VAL A 100 -15.95 17.34 9.23
CA VAL A 100 -16.04 17.76 10.65
C VAL A 100 -14.80 17.31 11.43
N ILE A 101 -14.39 16.03 11.28
CA ILE A 101 -13.19 15.52 11.96
C ILE A 101 -11.95 16.24 11.42
N GLY A 102 -11.84 16.44 10.11
CA GLY A 102 -10.72 17.13 9.48
C GLY A 102 -10.61 18.60 9.97
N LEU A 103 -11.72 19.33 10.06
CA LEU A 103 -11.71 20.68 10.60
C LEU A 103 -11.41 20.70 12.11
N ALA A 104 -11.87 19.69 12.86
CA ALA A 104 -11.56 19.56 14.28
C ALA A 104 -10.08 19.28 14.55
N LEU A 105 -9.32 18.78 13.56
CA LEU A 105 -7.87 18.61 13.68
C LEU A 105 -7.09 19.92 13.47
N VAL A 106 -7.69 20.94 12.85
CA VAL A 106 -7.00 22.20 12.56
C VAL A 106 -6.35 22.82 13.80
N PRO A 107 -7.01 22.99 14.96
CA PRO A 107 -6.37 23.54 16.16
C PRO A 107 -5.17 22.72 16.66
N PHE A 108 -5.11 21.43 16.33
CA PHE A 108 -4.06 20.52 16.76
C PHE A 108 -2.89 20.45 15.78
N LEU A 109 -2.94 21.09 14.61
CA LEU A 109 -1.87 21.02 13.62
C LEU A 109 -0.53 21.51 14.17
N GLY A 110 -0.52 22.60 14.95
CA GLY A 110 0.69 23.08 15.62
C GLY A 110 1.25 22.11 16.69
N TRP A 111 0.41 21.22 17.19
CA TRP A 111 0.84 20.15 18.11
C TRP A 111 1.32 18.89 17.38
N ILE A 112 0.71 18.56 16.23
CA ILE A 112 1.04 17.38 15.42
C ILE A 112 2.33 17.63 14.63
N VAL A 113 2.47 18.83 14.05
CA VAL A 113 3.62 19.23 13.23
C VAL A 113 4.74 19.70 14.16
N ASN A 114 5.72 18.84 14.37
CA ASN A 114 6.92 19.17 15.14
C ASN A 114 8.02 19.62 14.18
N GLN A 115 8.26 20.93 14.11
CA GLN A 115 9.25 21.53 13.22
C GLN A 115 10.58 21.71 13.97
N PRO A 116 11.74 21.41 13.34
CA PRO A 116 13.03 21.68 13.93
C PRO A 116 13.29 23.19 14.08
N ASP A 117 14.13 23.54 15.04
CA ASP A 117 14.53 24.93 15.27
C ASP A 117 15.22 25.49 14.01
N GLY A 118 14.73 26.66 13.54
CA GLY A 118 15.27 27.34 12.36
C GLY A 118 14.51 27.16 11.05
N MET A 119 13.61 26.18 10.94
CA MET A 119 12.76 25.96 9.74
C MET A 119 11.27 26.10 10.06
N GLN A 120 10.86 27.20 10.64
CA GLN A 120 9.46 27.39 11.05
C GLN A 120 8.60 27.86 9.88
N ILE A 121 7.64 27.02 9.49
CA ILE A 121 6.54 27.41 8.61
C ILE A 121 5.45 28.04 9.49
N ALA A 122 4.95 29.19 9.08
CA ALA A 122 3.91 29.88 9.84
C ALA A 122 2.66 29.00 10.01
N TYR A 123 2.04 29.04 11.18
CA TYR A 123 0.83 28.25 11.48
C TYR A 123 -0.29 28.47 10.44
N ARG A 124 -0.45 29.70 9.96
CA ARG A 124 -1.41 30.03 8.89
C ARG A 124 -1.16 29.18 7.64
N ASP A 125 0.09 29.03 7.24
CA ASP A 125 0.44 28.27 6.04
C ASP A 125 0.22 26.77 6.25
N LEU A 126 0.54 26.25 7.44
CA LEU A 126 0.21 24.87 7.82
C LEU A 126 -1.28 24.59 7.67
N VAL A 127 -2.13 25.52 8.17
CA VAL A 127 -3.59 25.39 8.06
C VAL A 127 -4.03 25.44 6.60
N LEU A 128 -3.52 26.39 5.80
CA LEU A 128 -3.89 26.49 4.39
C LEU A 128 -3.49 25.25 3.59
N PHE A 129 -2.28 24.74 3.78
CA PHE A 129 -1.86 23.49 3.14
C PHE A 129 -2.77 22.34 3.52
N TYR A 130 -3.05 22.17 4.81
CA TYR A 130 -3.92 21.13 5.30
C TYR A 130 -5.34 21.20 4.71
N LEU A 131 -5.91 22.41 4.62
CA LEU A 131 -7.26 22.61 4.06
C LEU A 131 -7.32 22.27 2.57
N ILE A 132 -6.26 22.51 1.79
CA ILE A 132 -6.19 22.09 0.38
C ILE A 132 -6.21 20.55 0.29
N PHE A 133 -5.43 19.88 1.11
CA PHE A 133 -5.42 18.43 1.18
C PHE A 133 -6.78 17.87 1.62
N LEU A 134 -7.40 18.47 2.66
CA LEU A 134 -8.72 18.07 3.15
C LEU A 134 -9.79 18.23 2.06
N PHE A 135 -9.77 19.35 1.33
CA PHE A 135 -10.66 19.59 0.20
C PHE A 135 -10.54 18.52 -0.88
N ASN A 136 -9.31 18.14 -1.25
CA ASN A 136 -9.06 17.07 -2.21
C ASN A 136 -9.65 15.74 -1.75
N THR A 137 -9.49 15.42 -0.49
CA THR A 137 -10.03 14.19 0.12
C THR A 137 -11.55 14.20 0.12
N VAL A 138 -12.18 15.23 0.70
CA VAL A 138 -13.63 15.34 0.84
C VAL A 138 -14.32 15.36 -0.53
N SER A 139 -13.77 16.10 -1.49
CA SER A 139 -14.35 16.17 -2.85
C SER A 139 -14.36 14.83 -3.59
N SER A 140 -13.51 13.88 -3.22
CA SER A 140 -13.49 12.55 -3.83
C SER A 140 -14.74 11.72 -3.51
N TYR A 141 -15.33 11.92 -2.33
CA TYR A 141 -16.50 11.17 -1.90
C TYR A 141 -17.75 11.45 -2.73
N PHE A 142 -17.86 12.67 -3.32
CA PHE A 142 -19.00 13.01 -4.18
C PHE A 142 -19.01 12.24 -5.51
N VAL A 143 -17.93 11.58 -5.87
CA VAL A 143 -17.81 10.80 -7.10
C VAL A 143 -17.61 9.31 -6.84
N ALA A 144 -17.04 8.96 -5.69
CA ALA A 144 -16.64 7.58 -5.37
C ALA A 144 -17.78 6.57 -5.50
N TYR A 145 -19.00 6.90 -5.03
CA TYR A 145 -20.17 6.02 -5.13
C TYR A 145 -20.54 5.67 -6.57
N LYS A 146 -20.27 6.55 -7.55
CA LYS A 146 -20.60 6.32 -8.96
C LYS A 146 -19.74 5.23 -9.60
N TYR A 147 -18.48 5.10 -9.18
CA TYR A 147 -17.60 4.03 -9.64
C TYR A 147 -18.10 2.65 -9.25
N SER A 148 -18.84 2.54 -8.15
CA SER A 148 -19.34 1.26 -7.64
C SER A 148 -20.25 0.54 -8.63
N LEU A 149 -21.09 1.29 -9.37
CA LEU A 149 -21.92 0.71 -10.41
C LEU A 149 -21.08 0.18 -11.58
N ALA A 150 -20.06 0.94 -12.01
CA ALA A 150 -19.14 0.50 -13.05
C ALA A 150 -18.35 -0.76 -12.60
N ASN A 151 -17.94 -0.79 -11.34
CA ASN A 151 -17.23 -1.94 -10.76
C ASN A 151 -18.15 -3.17 -10.67
N ALA A 152 -19.42 -2.99 -10.30
CA ALA A 152 -20.41 -4.07 -10.28
C ALA A 152 -20.68 -4.65 -11.68
N GLU A 153 -20.60 -3.84 -12.73
CA GLU A 153 -20.65 -4.27 -14.13
C GLU A 153 -19.31 -4.82 -14.67
N GLN A 154 -18.32 -5.08 -13.83
CA GLN A 154 -16.97 -5.53 -14.21
C GLN A 154 -16.20 -4.53 -15.12
N LYS A 155 -16.52 -3.24 -15.02
CA LYS A 155 -15.90 -2.15 -15.78
C LYS A 155 -14.95 -1.29 -14.89
N SER A 156 -14.25 -1.92 -13.96
CA SER A 156 -13.28 -1.26 -13.06
C SER A 156 -12.16 -0.51 -13.79
N TYR A 157 -11.90 -0.89 -15.06
CA TYR A 157 -10.95 -0.16 -15.91
C TYR A 157 -11.29 1.32 -16.08
N ILE A 158 -12.56 1.72 -15.92
CA ILE A 158 -12.97 3.15 -15.99
C ILE A 158 -12.35 3.92 -14.83
N GLN A 159 -12.42 3.36 -13.62
CA GLN A 159 -11.81 3.95 -12.41
C GLN A 159 -10.30 3.95 -12.51
N GLU A 160 -9.69 2.84 -12.89
CA GLU A 160 -8.24 2.69 -13.04
C GLU A 160 -7.66 3.66 -14.07
N ASN A 161 -8.30 3.77 -15.24
CA ASN A 161 -7.84 4.69 -16.29
C ASN A 161 -8.01 6.16 -15.88
N ALA A 162 -9.12 6.49 -15.21
CA ALA A 162 -9.33 7.83 -14.70
C ALA A 162 -8.25 8.19 -13.66
N TYR A 163 -7.97 7.30 -12.71
CA TYR A 163 -6.95 7.50 -11.68
C TYR A 163 -5.54 7.63 -12.28
N ASN A 164 -5.12 6.68 -13.13
CA ASN A 164 -3.79 6.69 -13.72
C ASN A 164 -3.58 7.88 -14.66
N GLY A 165 -4.58 8.21 -15.49
CA GLY A 165 -4.53 9.36 -16.37
C GLY A 165 -4.41 10.67 -15.60
N THR A 166 -5.23 10.85 -14.56
CA THR A 166 -5.17 12.03 -13.70
C THR A 166 -3.83 12.15 -12.99
N LYS A 167 -3.29 11.04 -12.46
CA LYS A 167 -1.99 11.02 -11.79
C LYS A 167 -0.87 11.46 -12.73
N ILE A 168 -0.84 10.95 -13.96
CA ILE A 168 0.17 11.35 -14.96
C ILE A 168 0.04 12.84 -15.26
N ILE A 169 -1.17 13.34 -15.54
CA ILE A 169 -1.42 14.75 -15.85
C ILE A 169 -1.03 15.62 -14.65
N SER A 170 -1.52 15.30 -13.44
CA SER A 170 -1.25 16.08 -12.24
C SER A 170 0.24 16.17 -11.95
N VAL A 171 0.95 15.04 -11.91
CA VAL A 171 2.39 15.03 -11.63
C VAL A 171 3.18 15.78 -12.71
N THR A 172 2.80 15.66 -13.98
CA THR A 172 3.46 16.41 -15.07
C THR A 172 3.30 17.92 -14.87
N PHE A 173 2.09 18.40 -14.60
CA PHE A 173 1.87 19.82 -14.35
C PHE A 173 2.51 20.30 -13.05
N GLN A 174 2.50 19.48 -12.00
CA GLN A 174 3.20 19.76 -10.75
C GLN A 174 4.71 19.93 -10.98
N ILE A 175 5.35 19.06 -11.77
CA ILE A 175 6.77 19.19 -12.15
C ILE A 175 7.00 20.54 -12.84
N ILE A 176 6.20 20.90 -13.83
CA ILE A 176 6.33 22.16 -14.56
C ILE A 176 6.19 23.35 -13.60
N VAL A 177 5.16 23.33 -12.76
CA VAL A 177 4.87 24.42 -11.81
C VAL A 177 5.98 24.55 -10.77
N VAL A 178 6.49 23.45 -10.22
CA VAL A 178 7.59 23.49 -9.23
C VAL A 178 8.86 24.05 -9.85
N VAL A 179 9.23 23.63 -11.06
CA VAL A 179 10.41 24.14 -11.78
C VAL A 179 10.30 25.65 -12.05
N LEU A 180 9.10 26.13 -12.42
CA LEU A 180 8.88 27.54 -12.75
C LEU A 180 8.73 28.46 -11.54
N THR A 181 8.11 27.97 -10.46
CA THR A 181 7.68 28.84 -9.34
C THR A 181 8.39 28.55 -8.02
N LYS A 182 8.98 27.37 -7.86
CA LYS A 182 9.56 26.87 -6.59
C LYS A 182 8.61 27.02 -5.40
N SER A 183 7.30 26.99 -5.66
CA SER A 183 6.25 27.28 -4.69
C SER A 183 5.46 26.05 -4.32
N PHE A 184 5.47 25.72 -3.03
CA PHE A 184 4.66 24.61 -2.49
C PHE A 184 3.15 24.92 -2.58
N TYR A 185 2.73 26.19 -2.44
CA TYR A 185 1.35 26.57 -2.69
C TYR A 185 0.89 26.25 -4.11
N MET A 186 1.68 26.64 -5.09
CA MET A 186 1.35 26.40 -6.50
C MET A 186 1.34 24.90 -6.82
N PHE A 187 2.24 24.13 -6.23
CA PHE A 187 2.22 22.66 -6.30
C PHE A 187 0.90 22.08 -5.79
N LEU A 188 0.44 22.50 -4.60
CA LEU A 188 -0.80 21.99 -3.99
C LEU A 188 -2.05 22.44 -4.79
N ILE A 189 -2.10 23.69 -5.20
CA ILE A 189 -3.22 24.24 -5.97
C ILE A 189 -3.32 23.53 -7.33
N THR A 190 -2.20 23.29 -7.99
CA THR A 190 -2.16 22.55 -9.27
C THR A 190 -2.79 21.17 -9.13
N ASP A 191 -2.40 20.42 -8.10
CA ASP A 191 -2.98 19.10 -7.83
C ASP A 191 -4.48 19.20 -7.55
N ALA A 192 -4.89 20.14 -6.68
CA ALA A 192 -6.29 20.33 -6.30
C ALA A 192 -7.18 20.66 -7.50
N VAL A 193 -6.71 21.56 -8.38
CA VAL A 193 -7.45 21.97 -9.58
C VAL A 193 -7.58 20.82 -10.57
N ILE A 194 -6.50 20.12 -10.85
CA ILE A 194 -6.51 18.99 -11.81
C ILE A 194 -7.42 17.86 -11.29
N GLN A 195 -7.32 17.52 -10.01
CA GLN A 195 -8.19 16.52 -9.40
C GLN A 195 -9.66 16.95 -9.40
N LEU A 196 -9.95 18.22 -9.15
CA LEU A 196 -11.32 18.74 -9.20
C LEU A 196 -11.90 18.67 -10.62
N ILE A 197 -11.13 19.08 -11.63
CA ILE A 197 -11.53 18.97 -13.05
C ILE A 197 -11.83 17.51 -13.40
N GLN A 198 -10.96 16.60 -13.01
CA GLN A 198 -11.16 15.17 -13.24
C GLN A 198 -12.44 14.65 -12.56
N LYS A 199 -12.68 15.01 -11.30
CA LYS A 199 -13.87 14.60 -10.55
C LYS A 199 -15.16 15.10 -11.22
N ILE A 200 -15.16 16.35 -11.71
CA ILE A 200 -16.29 16.91 -12.46
C ILE A 200 -16.48 16.17 -13.79
N PHE A 201 -15.40 15.94 -14.54
CA PHE A 201 -15.46 15.26 -15.83
C PHE A 201 -15.97 13.82 -15.68
N ILE A 202 -15.39 13.04 -14.77
CA ILE A 202 -15.78 11.64 -14.58
C ILE A 202 -17.18 11.51 -13.99
N SER A 203 -17.58 12.45 -13.12
CA SER A 203 -18.95 12.51 -12.59
C SER A 203 -19.97 12.66 -13.73
N ARG A 204 -19.72 13.61 -14.65
CA ARG A 204 -20.60 13.83 -15.82
C ARG A 204 -20.56 12.64 -16.78
N TYR A 205 -19.40 12.04 -17.01
CA TYR A 205 -19.25 10.86 -17.84
C TYR A 205 -20.09 9.69 -17.31
N LEU A 206 -20.01 9.40 -15.99
CA LEU A 206 -20.75 8.33 -15.36
C LEU A 206 -22.26 8.62 -15.32
N ASP A 207 -22.67 9.87 -15.11
CA ASP A 207 -24.08 10.27 -15.15
C ASP A 207 -24.71 10.12 -16.54
N ASN A 208 -23.92 10.31 -17.60
CA ASN A 208 -24.38 10.11 -18.97
C ASN A 208 -24.38 8.63 -19.35
N LYS A 209 -23.42 7.87 -18.86
CA LYS A 209 -23.31 6.43 -19.09
C LYS A 209 -24.40 5.63 -18.33
N TYR A 210 -24.75 6.11 -17.14
CA TYR A 210 -25.71 5.50 -16.23
C TYR A 210 -26.83 6.51 -15.88
N PRO A 211 -27.81 6.74 -16.77
CA PRO A 211 -28.87 7.73 -16.53
C PRO A 211 -29.66 7.50 -15.24
N LEU A 212 -29.74 6.24 -14.79
CA LEU A 212 -30.39 5.87 -13.52
C LEU A 212 -29.81 6.58 -12.28
N LEU A 213 -28.54 7.06 -12.34
CA LEU A 213 -27.92 7.82 -11.24
C LEU A 213 -28.53 9.21 -11.06
N LYS A 214 -29.25 9.75 -12.07
CA LYS A 214 -29.92 11.08 -12.04
C LYS A 214 -31.35 10.99 -11.54
N GLU A 215 -31.92 9.79 -11.47
CA GLU A 215 -33.31 9.62 -11.06
C GLU A 215 -33.51 9.96 -9.58
N LYS A 216 -34.56 10.74 -9.29
CA LYS A 216 -34.84 11.25 -7.94
C LYS A 216 -35.91 10.42 -7.21
N ASN A 217 -36.88 9.90 -7.96
CA ASN A 217 -37.97 9.09 -7.42
C ASN A 217 -37.57 7.62 -7.46
N VAL A 218 -36.91 7.18 -6.40
CA VAL A 218 -36.39 5.82 -6.27
C VAL A 218 -37.05 5.19 -5.04
N GLU A 219 -37.52 3.97 -5.20
CA GLU A 219 -38.10 3.16 -4.13
C GLU A 219 -37.05 2.89 -3.04
N ARG A 220 -37.43 3.00 -1.77
CA ARG A 220 -36.51 2.70 -0.68
C ARG A 220 -36.28 1.19 -0.57
N LEU A 221 -35.09 0.80 -0.19
CA LEU A 221 -34.81 -0.58 0.18
C LEU A 221 -35.70 -1.00 1.36
N SER A 222 -36.02 -2.30 1.42
CA SER A 222 -36.69 -2.86 2.58
C SER A 222 -35.80 -2.71 3.84
N LYS A 223 -36.44 -2.62 5.02
CA LYS A 223 -35.69 -2.57 6.29
C LYS A 223 -34.74 -3.76 6.45
N GLU A 224 -35.14 -4.93 6.02
CA GLU A 224 -34.34 -6.17 6.10
C GLU A 224 -33.06 -6.06 5.24
N GLU A 225 -33.15 -5.47 4.05
CA GLU A 225 -32.00 -5.23 3.17
C GLU A 225 -31.07 -4.15 3.75
N GLU A 226 -31.63 -3.07 4.28
CA GLU A 226 -30.83 -2.03 4.97
C GLU A 226 -30.11 -2.62 6.21
N ASP A 227 -30.80 -3.39 7.04
CA ASP A 227 -30.21 -4.03 8.23
C ASP A 227 -29.11 -5.03 7.86
N THR A 228 -29.28 -5.75 6.76
CA THR A 228 -28.25 -6.66 6.23
C THR A 228 -26.99 -5.90 5.84
N ILE A 229 -27.11 -4.74 5.16
CA ILE A 229 -25.98 -3.88 4.79
C ILE A 229 -25.28 -3.35 6.03
N TRP A 230 -26.05 -2.84 7.01
CA TRP A 230 -25.50 -2.29 8.25
C TRP A 230 -24.79 -3.35 9.09
N THR A 231 -25.31 -4.57 9.15
CA THR A 231 -24.65 -5.69 9.84
C THR A 231 -23.31 -6.04 9.20
N LYS A 232 -23.28 -6.14 7.87
CA LYS A 232 -22.02 -6.36 7.12
C LYS A 232 -21.04 -5.20 7.30
N THR A 233 -21.53 -3.97 7.27
CA THR A 233 -20.71 -2.76 7.47
C THR A 233 -20.08 -2.74 8.85
N LYS A 234 -20.84 -3.05 9.91
CA LYS A 234 -20.31 -3.12 11.29
C LYS A 234 -19.21 -4.16 11.45
N ALA A 235 -19.35 -5.33 10.83
CA ALA A 235 -18.33 -6.36 10.85
C ALA A 235 -17.03 -5.92 10.15
N LEU A 236 -17.13 -5.25 9.00
CA LEU A 236 -15.99 -4.71 8.28
C LEU A 236 -15.33 -3.54 9.02
N LEU A 237 -16.11 -2.75 9.75
CA LEU A 237 -15.62 -1.62 10.52
C LEU A 237 -14.60 -2.04 11.58
N LEU A 238 -14.87 -3.11 12.34
CA LEU A 238 -13.95 -3.62 13.36
C LEU A 238 -12.58 -4.00 12.77
N HIS A 239 -12.57 -4.67 11.63
CA HIS A 239 -11.33 -5.00 10.93
C HIS A 239 -10.59 -3.74 10.49
N ARG A 240 -11.32 -2.75 9.94
CA ARG A 240 -10.72 -1.51 9.45
C ARG A 240 -10.12 -0.65 10.57
N VAL A 241 -10.79 -0.57 11.72
CA VAL A 241 -10.25 0.16 12.89
C VAL A 241 -8.90 -0.44 13.31
N GLY A 242 -8.78 -1.76 13.38
CA GLY A 242 -7.51 -2.41 13.69
C GLY A 242 -6.42 -2.14 12.64
N ASP A 243 -6.78 -2.19 11.35
CA ASP A 243 -5.85 -1.86 10.25
C ASP A 243 -5.38 -0.40 10.34
N VAL A 244 -6.28 0.54 10.67
CA VAL A 244 -5.97 1.96 10.84
C VAL A 244 -4.91 2.17 11.92
N PHE A 245 -5.15 1.65 13.13
CA PHE A 245 -4.20 1.78 14.24
C PHE A 245 -2.84 1.17 13.95
N ARG A 246 -2.80 0.13 13.11
CA ARG A 246 -1.56 -0.55 12.78
C ARG A 246 -0.79 0.08 11.62
N LEU A 247 -1.46 0.67 10.64
CA LEU A 247 -0.84 1.03 9.37
C LEU A 247 -0.68 2.54 9.17
N GLN A 248 -1.42 3.36 9.93
CA GLN A 248 -1.53 4.80 9.65
C GLN A 248 -1.07 5.69 10.81
N THR A 249 -0.68 5.10 11.96
CA THR A 249 -0.25 5.88 13.12
C THR A 249 1.24 6.20 13.12
N ASP A 250 2.06 5.44 12.40
CA ASP A 250 3.51 5.57 12.42
C ASP A 250 3.97 6.98 12.03
N ALA A 251 3.41 7.56 10.98
CA ALA A 251 3.77 8.91 10.53
C ALA A 251 3.41 10.00 11.57
N LEU A 252 2.28 9.85 12.27
CA LEU A 252 1.86 10.76 13.34
C LEU A 252 2.81 10.67 14.54
N ILE A 253 3.19 9.45 14.93
CA ILE A 253 4.13 9.20 16.03
C ILE A 253 5.50 9.78 15.70
N ILE A 254 6.02 9.52 14.50
CA ILE A 254 7.30 10.04 14.02
C ILE A 254 7.27 11.57 13.99
N SER A 255 6.24 12.19 13.40
CA SER A 255 6.13 13.64 13.33
C SER A 255 6.13 14.28 14.71
N LYS A 256 5.31 13.75 15.64
CA LYS A 256 5.13 14.36 16.96
C LYS A 256 6.33 14.16 17.89
N ILE A 257 6.92 12.97 17.90
CA ILE A 257 7.95 12.60 18.88
C ILE A 257 9.36 12.90 18.38
N ILE A 258 9.61 12.68 17.07
CA ILE A 258 10.96 12.72 16.50
C ILE A 258 11.14 14.00 15.69
N GLY A 259 10.15 14.36 14.86
CA GLY A 259 10.17 15.55 14.02
C GLY A 259 9.51 15.29 12.66
N THR A 260 8.84 16.30 12.14
CA THR A 260 8.04 16.19 10.90
C THR A 260 8.91 15.88 9.68
N ASP A 261 10.15 16.40 9.62
CA ASP A 261 11.06 16.16 8.49
C ASP A 261 11.39 14.68 8.34
N ASN A 262 11.47 13.96 9.47
CA ASN A 262 11.70 12.52 9.47
C ASN A 262 10.60 11.73 8.76
N VAL A 263 9.35 12.23 8.74
CA VAL A 263 8.27 11.62 7.94
C VAL A 263 8.59 11.73 6.45
N GLY A 264 9.21 12.84 6.03
CA GLY A 264 9.69 13.02 4.66
C GLY A 264 10.80 12.04 4.29
N TYR A 265 11.77 11.85 5.19
CA TYR A 265 12.89 10.91 4.99
C TYR A 265 12.38 9.46 4.93
N VAL A 266 11.53 9.05 5.86
CA VAL A 266 10.87 7.73 5.84
C VAL A 266 10.09 7.51 4.54
N ASN A 267 9.39 8.53 4.06
CA ASN A 267 8.60 8.43 2.85
C ASN A 267 9.45 8.17 1.60
N MET A 268 10.70 8.64 1.53
CA MET A 268 11.61 8.30 0.42
C MET A 268 11.90 6.80 0.37
N TYR A 269 12.18 6.18 1.51
CA TYR A 269 12.39 4.73 1.62
C TYR A 269 11.12 3.96 1.26
N THR A 270 9.98 4.38 1.81
CA THR A 270 8.67 3.78 1.55
C THR A 270 8.31 3.83 0.06
N MET A 271 8.58 4.94 -0.62
CA MET A 271 8.29 5.13 -2.04
C MET A 271 9.02 4.10 -2.91
N VAL A 272 10.31 3.82 -2.64
CA VAL A 272 11.08 2.79 -3.36
C VAL A 272 10.50 1.40 -3.12
N VAL A 273 10.23 1.06 -1.86
CA VAL A 273 9.67 -0.24 -1.49
C VAL A 273 8.28 -0.42 -2.09
N MET A 274 7.42 0.59 -2.06
CA MET A 274 6.06 0.54 -2.64
C MET A 274 6.06 0.42 -4.17
N ALA A 275 7.04 0.99 -4.86
CA ALA A 275 7.18 0.84 -6.32
C ALA A 275 7.36 -0.64 -6.71
N VAL A 276 8.23 -1.37 -6.01
CA VAL A 276 8.44 -2.81 -6.22
C VAL A 276 7.25 -3.63 -5.70
N SER A 277 6.74 -3.31 -4.50
CA SER A 277 5.60 -4.00 -3.90
C SER A 277 4.36 -3.94 -4.78
N GLY A 278 4.09 -2.82 -5.44
CA GLY A 278 2.94 -2.68 -6.35
C GLY A 278 2.96 -3.65 -7.52
N VAL A 279 4.15 -3.96 -8.05
CA VAL A 279 4.32 -4.99 -9.10
C VAL A 279 4.06 -6.38 -8.52
N VAL A 280 4.67 -6.68 -7.37
CA VAL A 280 4.53 -7.98 -6.69
C VAL A 280 3.08 -8.20 -6.25
N ASP A 281 2.42 -7.20 -5.69
CA ASP A 281 1.01 -7.29 -5.27
C ASP A 281 0.07 -7.58 -6.44
N THR A 282 0.33 -7.03 -7.61
CA THR A 282 -0.48 -7.32 -8.81
C THR A 282 -0.43 -8.82 -9.17
N LEU A 283 0.74 -9.46 -9.03
CA LEU A 283 0.88 -10.90 -9.24
C LEU A 283 0.08 -11.70 -8.19
N PHE A 284 0.21 -11.36 -6.92
CA PHE A 284 -0.43 -12.13 -5.84
C PHE A 284 -1.94 -11.86 -5.71
N ASN A 285 -2.44 -10.69 -6.09
CA ASN A 285 -3.88 -10.41 -6.07
C ASN A 285 -4.66 -11.30 -7.06
N SER A 286 -4.06 -11.65 -8.21
CA SER A 286 -4.65 -12.59 -9.16
C SER A 286 -4.80 -14.01 -8.61
N ILE A 287 -3.96 -14.39 -7.65
CA ILE A 287 -3.97 -15.71 -6.99
C ILE A 287 -5.20 -15.87 -6.08
N THR A 288 -5.71 -14.80 -5.49
CA THR A 288 -6.91 -14.86 -4.63
C THR A 288 -8.12 -15.42 -5.38
N THR A 289 -8.34 -14.98 -6.61
CA THR A 289 -9.43 -15.51 -7.46
C THR A 289 -9.20 -16.99 -7.80
N SER A 290 -7.93 -17.37 -8.07
CA SER A 290 -7.57 -18.77 -8.32
C SER A 290 -7.81 -19.65 -7.09
N PHE A 291 -7.56 -19.16 -5.88
CA PHE A 291 -7.89 -19.88 -4.65
C PHE A 291 -9.41 -20.04 -4.46
N GLY A 292 -10.21 -19.01 -4.78
CA GLY A 292 -11.67 -19.13 -4.72
C GLY A 292 -12.19 -20.27 -5.57
N ASN A 293 -11.72 -20.38 -6.81
CA ASN A 293 -12.08 -21.51 -7.69
C ASN A 293 -11.56 -22.85 -7.14
N LEU A 294 -10.30 -22.90 -6.70
CA LEU A 294 -9.66 -24.09 -6.15
C LEU A 294 -10.42 -24.64 -4.92
N ILE A 295 -10.88 -23.74 -4.04
CA ILE A 295 -11.64 -24.11 -2.84
C ILE A 295 -13.02 -24.68 -3.21
N ALA A 296 -13.64 -24.15 -4.27
CA ALA A 296 -14.95 -24.59 -4.72
C ALA A 296 -14.94 -25.93 -5.47
N THR A 297 -13.81 -26.30 -6.11
CA THR A 297 -13.77 -27.41 -7.07
C THR A 297 -12.85 -28.56 -6.70
N GLU A 298 -11.90 -28.36 -5.78
CA GLU A 298 -10.83 -29.32 -5.53
C GLU A 298 -10.78 -29.82 -4.07
N SER A 299 -10.19 -30.99 -3.86
CA SER A 299 -10.02 -31.57 -2.51
C SER A 299 -9.07 -30.73 -1.62
N LYS A 300 -9.20 -30.88 -0.30
CA LYS A 300 -8.34 -30.18 0.69
C LYS A 300 -6.85 -30.50 0.47
N GLU A 301 -6.50 -31.72 0.06
CA GLU A 301 -5.13 -32.13 -0.23
C GLU A 301 -4.56 -31.34 -1.42
N LYS A 302 -5.36 -31.15 -2.47
CA LYS A 302 -5.00 -30.39 -3.65
C LYS A 302 -4.89 -28.90 -3.31
N GLN A 303 -5.82 -28.37 -2.53
CA GLN A 303 -5.78 -26.99 -2.03
C GLN A 303 -4.50 -26.73 -1.23
N TYR A 304 -4.14 -27.64 -0.32
CA TYR A 304 -2.91 -27.54 0.47
C TYR A 304 -1.65 -27.63 -0.39
N SER A 305 -1.60 -28.56 -1.37
CA SER A 305 -0.48 -28.66 -2.29
C SER A 305 -0.27 -27.37 -3.09
N MET A 306 -1.34 -26.80 -3.63
CA MET A 306 -1.28 -25.54 -4.37
C MET A 306 -0.91 -24.35 -3.48
N PHE A 307 -1.42 -24.31 -2.24
CA PHE A 307 -1.03 -23.32 -1.24
C PHE A 307 0.49 -23.33 -0.99
N LYS A 308 1.11 -24.52 -0.83
CA LYS A 308 2.56 -24.63 -0.65
C LYS A 308 3.34 -24.08 -1.85
N ILE A 309 2.90 -24.40 -3.08
CA ILE A 309 3.55 -23.91 -4.29
C ILE A 309 3.50 -22.37 -4.36
N TYR A 310 2.34 -21.78 -4.15
CA TYR A 310 2.21 -20.31 -4.17
C TYR A 310 2.98 -19.65 -3.03
N ARG A 311 3.01 -20.27 -1.85
CA ARG A 311 3.83 -19.82 -0.73
C ARG A 311 5.32 -19.85 -1.06
N PHE A 312 5.81 -20.91 -1.66
CA PHE A 312 7.18 -21.01 -2.12
C PHE A 312 7.55 -19.87 -3.08
N VAL A 313 6.69 -19.58 -4.05
CA VAL A 313 6.88 -18.44 -4.99
C VAL A 313 6.90 -17.12 -4.25
N ALA A 314 5.99 -16.91 -3.30
CA ALA A 314 5.94 -15.68 -2.50
C ALA A 314 7.23 -15.50 -1.71
N THR A 315 7.68 -16.55 -1.01
CA THR A 315 8.91 -16.50 -0.22
C THR A 315 10.14 -16.22 -1.08
N TRP A 316 10.18 -16.76 -2.29
CA TRP A 316 11.25 -16.48 -3.25
C TRP A 316 11.27 -15.00 -3.66
N ILE A 317 10.13 -14.47 -4.09
CA ILE A 317 10.02 -13.08 -4.59
C ILE A 317 10.26 -12.07 -3.45
N TYR A 318 9.60 -12.26 -2.29
CA TYR A 318 9.77 -11.36 -1.14
C TYR A 318 11.13 -11.52 -0.47
N GLY A 319 11.72 -12.71 -0.50
CA GLY A 319 13.09 -12.96 -0.05
C GLY A 319 14.11 -12.23 -0.92
N PHE A 320 14.01 -12.38 -2.25
CA PHE A 320 14.88 -11.71 -3.21
C PHE A 320 14.81 -10.18 -3.07
N SER A 321 13.61 -9.63 -3.10
CA SER A 321 13.41 -8.18 -2.93
C SER A 321 13.80 -7.69 -1.54
N GLY A 322 13.58 -8.49 -0.49
CA GLY A 322 13.99 -8.20 0.88
C GLY A 322 15.51 -8.09 1.03
N VAL A 323 16.28 -9.04 0.47
CA VAL A 323 17.76 -8.94 0.45
C VAL A 323 18.20 -7.73 -0.36
N GLY A 324 17.59 -7.49 -1.52
CA GLY A 324 17.86 -6.32 -2.34
C GLY A 324 17.65 -5.02 -1.57
N PHE A 325 16.51 -4.85 -0.91
CA PHE A 325 16.23 -3.67 -0.10
C PHE A 325 17.17 -3.54 1.10
N MET A 326 17.45 -4.63 1.80
CA MET A 326 18.33 -4.59 2.97
C MET A 326 19.72 -4.04 2.65
N LEU A 327 20.25 -4.40 1.49
CA LEU A 327 21.62 -4.05 1.08
C LEU A 327 21.69 -2.79 0.23
N LEU A 328 20.62 -2.47 -0.52
CA LEU A 328 20.68 -1.43 -1.55
C LEU A 328 19.79 -0.21 -1.28
N LEU A 329 18.85 -0.28 -0.33
CA LEU A 329 17.88 0.79 -0.15
C LEU A 329 18.54 2.07 0.38
N SER A 330 19.34 1.98 1.44
CA SER A 330 20.09 3.15 1.94
C SER A 330 21.14 3.67 0.93
N PRO A 331 21.98 2.84 0.29
CA PRO A 331 22.84 3.29 -0.81
C PRO A 331 22.08 3.98 -1.96
N LEU A 332 20.90 3.48 -2.32
CA LEU A 332 20.08 4.12 -3.35
C LEU A 332 19.62 5.51 -2.93
N VAL A 333 19.09 5.63 -1.70
CA VAL A 333 18.65 6.93 -1.17
C VAL A 333 19.84 7.88 -1.04
N GLU A 334 21.01 7.40 -0.62
CA GLU A 334 22.24 8.17 -0.53
C GLU A 334 22.67 8.71 -1.90
N VAL A 335 22.77 7.85 -2.92
CA VAL A 335 23.10 8.27 -4.27
C VAL A 335 22.07 9.28 -4.77
N TRP A 336 20.80 9.01 -4.59
CA TRP A 336 19.72 9.88 -5.04
C TRP A 336 19.78 11.27 -4.39
N THR A 337 19.92 11.34 -3.06
CA THR A 337 19.96 12.61 -2.33
C THR A 337 21.26 13.38 -2.56
N LYS A 338 22.40 12.69 -2.71
CA LYS A 338 23.68 13.30 -3.09
C LYS A 338 23.60 13.97 -4.47
N TYR A 339 23.01 13.29 -5.46
CA TYR A 339 22.83 13.91 -6.78
C TYR A 339 21.84 15.09 -6.76
N ALA A 340 20.84 15.05 -5.89
CA ALA A 340 19.86 16.13 -5.77
C ALA A 340 20.42 17.37 -5.03
N LYS A 341 21.22 17.18 -3.98
CA LYS A 341 21.73 18.25 -3.10
C LYS A 341 23.16 18.71 -3.45
N GLY A 342 23.92 17.91 -4.16
CA GLY A 342 25.33 18.23 -4.46
C GLY A 342 26.13 18.47 -3.19
N ASP A 343 26.83 19.62 -3.12
CA ASP A 343 27.69 19.99 -2.00
C ASP A 343 26.92 20.30 -0.69
N GLU A 344 25.61 20.55 -0.76
CA GLU A 344 24.73 20.79 0.40
C GLU A 344 24.20 19.49 1.03
N TRP A 345 24.67 18.32 0.57
CA TRP A 345 24.18 17.04 1.08
C TRP A 345 24.63 16.78 2.52
N ASP A 346 23.70 16.32 3.34
CA ASP A 346 23.93 15.95 4.74
C ASP A 346 23.43 14.51 4.99
N PRO A 347 24.17 13.69 5.79
CA PRO A 347 23.73 12.37 6.21
C PRO A 347 22.37 12.30 6.91
N ILE A 348 21.82 13.41 7.37
CA ILE A 348 20.47 13.49 8.00
C ILE A 348 19.35 12.94 7.10
N TRP A 349 19.59 12.91 5.78
CA TRP A 349 18.66 12.32 4.81
C TRP A 349 18.54 10.79 4.93
N LEU A 350 19.47 10.15 5.65
CA LEU A 350 19.54 8.71 5.76
C LEU A 350 18.95 8.23 7.09
N LEU A 351 18.10 7.21 7.01
CA LEU A 351 17.58 6.54 8.19
C LEU A 351 18.71 5.72 8.88
N ALA A 352 18.64 5.65 10.20
CA ALA A 352 19.52 4.76 10.97
C ALA A 352 19.43 3.32 10.44
N PRO A 353 20.56 2.59 10.30
CA PRO A 353 20.58 1.24 9.73
C PRO A 353 19.61 0.27 10.42
N ILE A 354 19.43 0.39 11.73
CA ILE A 354 18.49 -0.43 12.49
C ILE A 354 17.03 -0.13 12.12
N ALA A 355 16.69 1.12 11.82
CA ALA A 355 15.35 1.47 11.36
C ALA A 355 15.06 0.85 9.99
N VAL A 356 16.01 0.89 9.07
CA VAL A 356 15.90 0.25 7.76
C VAL A 356 15.79 -1.27 7.91
N PHE A 357 16.61 -1.88 8.77
CA PHE A 357 16.57 -3.30 9.07
C PHE A 357 15.17 -3.73 9.54
N LEU A 358 14.59 -3.03 10.49
CA LEU A 358 13.27 -3.33 11.03
C LEU A 358 12.16 -3.12 9.99
N TYR A 359 12.24 -2.05 9.20
CA TYR A 359 11.29 -1.78 8.13
C TYR A 359 11.27 -2.89 7.08
N ILE A 360 12.45 -3.35 6.63
CA ILE A 360 12.55 -4.43 5.64
C ILE A 360 12.20 -5.80 6.27
N THR A 361 12.45 -5.98 7.56
CA THR A 361 11.99 -7.18 8.29
C THR A 361 10.45 -7.28 8.29
N ASP A 362 9.75 -6.18 8.56
CA ASP A 362 8.28 -6.16 8.46
C ASP A 362 7.80 -6.40 7.02
N TYR A 363 8.48 -5.81 6.03
CA TYR A 363 8.20 -6.08 4.61
C TYR A 363 8.29 -7.58 4.27
N TYR A 364 9.37 -8.26 4.69
CA TYR A 364 9.54 -9.69 4.45
C TYR A 364 8.46 -10.52 5.15
N PHE A 365 8.15 -10.24 6.41
CA PHE A 365 7.12 -10.94 7.16
C PHE A 365 5.71 -10.71 6.60
N LYS A 366 5.41 -9.52 6.08
CA LYS A 366 4.17 -9.24 5.34
C LYS A 366 4.11 -10.07 4.05
N GLY A 367 5.23 -10.18 3.34
CA GLY A 367 5.35 -10.96 2.12
C GLY A 367 5.17 -12.46 2.34
N GLU A 368 5.80 -13.01 3.37
CA GLU A 368 5.69 -14.44 3.71
C GLU A 368 4.23 -14.84 3.98
N ARG A 369 3.47 -14.01 4.69
CA ARG A 369 2.06 -14.30 4.96
C ARG A 369 1.09 -13.89 3.86
N LYS A 370 1.56 -13.26 2.75
CA LYS A 370 0.68 -12.77 1.67
C LYS A 370 -0.23 -13.83 1.11
N VAL A 371 0.32 -14.99 0.76
CA VAL A 371 -0.45 -16.12 0.22
C VAL A 371 -1.43 -16.69 1.24
N LEU A 372 -1.05 -16.73 2.50
CA LEU A 372 -1.93 -17.16 3.59
C LEU A 372 -3.13 -16.21 3.76
N VAL A 373 -2.90 -14.89 3.69
CA VAL A 373 -3.98 -13.89 3.73
C VAL A 373 -4.88 -14.01 2.50
N ASN A 374 -4.31 -14.22 1.32
CA ASN A 374 -5.08 -14.42 0.09
C ASN A 374 -5.96 -15.68 0.16
N PHE A 375 -5.40 -16.80 0.66
CA PHE A 375 -6.16 -18.04 0.85
C PHE A 375 -7.28 -17.86 1.88
N LYS A 376 -6.99 -17.23 3.02
CA LYS A 376 -7.96 -16.85 4.06
C LYS A 376 -9.15 -16.08 3.46
N THR A 377 -8.84 -15.05 2.66
CA THR A 377 -9.85 -14.20 2.02
C THR A 377 -10.73 -15.00 1.06
N ALA A 378 -10.12 -15.88 0.25
CA ALA A 378 -10.84 -16.76 -0.66
C ALA A 378 -11.72 -17.80 0.06
N ALA A 379 -11.24 -18.29 1.21
CA ALA A 379 -11.96 -19.25 2.05
C ALA A 379 -13.06 -18.62 2.94
N GLY A 380 -13.12 -17.29 3.02
CA GLY A 380 -14.11 -16.59 3.86
C GLY A 380 -13.87 -16.71 5.37
N VAL A 381 -12.63 -17.03 5.79
CA VAL A 381 -12.28 -17.21 7.21
C VAL A 381 -12.00 -15.85 7.85
N PHE A 382 -13.05 -15.17 8.32
CA PHE A 382 -12.97 -13.84 8.93
C PHE A 382 -13.33 -13.81 10.42
N GLU A 383 -14.23 -14.66 10.85
CA GLU A 383 -14.72 -14.72 12.23
C GLU A 383 -13.62 -15.09 13.24
N GLN A 384 -12.73 -16.01 12.86
CA GLN A 384 -11.73 -16.60 13.73
C GLN A 384 -10.60 -15.64 14.09
N ASP A 385 -10.41 -14.58 13.31
CA ASP A 385 -9.33 -13.61 13.53
C ASP A 385 -9.80 -12.16 13.67
N LYS A 386 -11.12 -11.93 13.83
CA LYS A 386 -11.72 -10.59 13.85
C LYS A 386 -11.12 -9.64 14.91
N TYR A 387 -10.74 -10.17 16.07
CA TYR A 387 -10.13 -9.37 17.14
C TYR A 387 -8.61 -9.24 17.02
N LEU A 388 -7.95 -10.09 16.22
CA LEU A 388 -6.49 -10.07 16.09
C LEU A 388 -5.98 -8.78 15.45
N ALA A 389 -6.72 -8.20 14.50
CA ALA A 389 -6.36 -6.92 13.90
C ALA A 389 -6.38 -5.79 14.93
N LEU A 390 -7.38 -5.78 15.82
CA LEU A 390 -7.48 -4.80 16.90
C LEU A 390 -6.35 -4.97 17.91
N ILE A 391 -6.06 -6.21 18.35
CA ILE A 391 -4.94 -6.50 19.25
C ILE A 391 -3.62 -6.05 18.64
N GLN A 392 -3.38 -6.35 17.36
CA GLN A 392 -2.19 -5.89 16.65
C GLN A 392 -2.10 -4.35 16.63
N GLY A 393 -3.21 -3.66 16.36
CA GLY A 393 -3.25 -2.19 16.35
C GLY A 393 -2.91 -1.59 17.72
N VAL A 394 -3.48 -2.12 18.79
CA VAL A 394 -3.21 -1.65 20.16
C VAL A 394 -1.76 -1.92 20.56
N VAL A 395 -1.24 -3.13 20.31
CA VAL A 395 0.16 -3.48 20.59
C VAL A 395 1.11 -2.60 19.80
N ASN A 396 0.83 -2.39 18.50
CA ASN A 396 1.61 -1.47 17.66
C ASN A 396 1.66 -0.08 18.27
N LEU A 397 0.50 0.51 18.55
CA LEU A 397 0.40 1.88 19.05
C LEU A 397 1.16 2.07 20.37
N ILE A 398 0.96 1.18 21.34
CA ILE A 398 1.61 1.25 22.65
C ILE A 398 3.12 1.12 22.52
N LEU A 399 3.59 0.09 21.82
CA LEU A 399 5.03 -0.16 21.67
C LEU A 399 5.71 0.94 20.84
N SER A 400 5.09 1.38 19.75
CA SER A 400 5.64 2.44 18.89
C SER A 400 5.78 3.76 19.65
N ILE A 401 4.78 4.18 20.43
CA ILE A 401 4.87 5.40 21.23
C ILE A 401 5.94 5.26 22.32
N TRP A 402 5.89 4.16 23.08
CA TRP A 402 6.82 3.94 24.19
C TRP A 402 8.27 3.92 23.71
N LEU A 403 8.58 3.13 22.67
CA LEU A 403 9.94 2.99 22.17
C LEU A 403 10.41 4.22 21.39
N ALA A 404 9.51 4.93 20.68
CA ALA A 404 9.84 6.19 20.04
C ALA A 404 10.31 7.23 21.06
N ILE A 405 9.62 7.33 22.21
CA ILE A 405 10.02 8.23 23.29
C ILE A 405 11.34 7.76 23.95
N ALA A 406 11.45 6.46 24.27
CA ALA A 406 12.62 5.90 24.95
C ALA A 406 13.91 5.99 24.11
N TRP A 407 13.79 5.92 22.79
CA TRP A 407 14.95 5.89 21.88
C TRP A 407 15.14 7.19 21.10
N ARG A 408 14.32 8.21 21.36
CA ARG A 408 14.35 9.49 20.65
C ARG A 408 15.74 10.12 20.58
N ASP A 409 16.43 10.11 21.72
CA ASP A 409 17.70 10.81 21.90
C ASP A 409 18.93 9.87 21.73
N ILE A 410 18.72 8.63 21.23
CA ILE A 410 19.81 7.68 20.98
C ILE A 410 20.24 7.77 19.51
N PRO A 411 21.39 8.40 19.18
CA PRO A 411 21.76 8.68 17.79
C PRO A 411 21.89 7.44 16.89
N THR A 412 22.38 6.33 17.46
CA THR A 412 22.65 5.09 16.72
C THR A 412 21.40 4.24 16.46
N ILE A 413 20.36 4.38 17.30
CA ILE A 413 19.15 3.57 17.23
C ILE A 413 18.01 4.36 16.60
N SER A 414 17.83 5.63 17.00
CA SER A 414 16.76 6.53 16.54
C SER A 414 15.36 6.12 17.01
N GLY A 415 14.54 7.10 17.38
CA GLY A 415 13.13 6.86 17.71
C GLY A 415 12.31 6.22 16.59
N ILE A 416 12.71 6.41 15.31
CA ILE A 416 12.10 5.74 14.15
C ILE A 416 12.22 4.22 14.26
N ALA A 417 13.37 3.71 14.72
CA ALA A 417 13.54 2.29 14.97
C ALA A 417 12.59 1.79 16.06
N GLY A 418 12.34 2.61 17.09
CA GLY A 418 11.33 2.30 18.13
C GLY A 418 9.93 2.11 17.54
N VAL A 419 9.51 2.98 16.63
CA VAL A 419 8.24 2.83 15.91
C VAL A 419 8.20 1.51 15.13
N TYR A 420 9.25 1.19 14.40
CA TYR A 420 9.30 -0.04 13.62
C TYR A 420 9.42 -1.31 14.44
N VAL A 421 9.99 -1.27 15.65
CA VAL A 421 9.89 -2.41 16.59
C VAL A 421 8.43 -2.68 16.93
N GLY A 422 7.64 -1.64 17.24
CA GLY A 422 6.20 -1.80 17.47
C GLY A 422 5.50 -2.46 16.27
N THR A 423 5.83 -2.02 15.05
CA THR A 423 5.28 -2.55 13.80
C THR A 423 5.67 -4.02 13.56
N VAL A 424 6.94 -4.39 13.78
CA VAL A 424 7.42 -5.78 13.64
C VAL A 424 6.79 -6.68 14.70
N VAL A 425 6.80 -6.29 15.97
CA VAL A 425 6.25 -7.10 17.08
C VAL A 425 4.76 -7.33 16.90
N SER A 426 3.99 -6.27 16.58
CA SER A 426 2.56 -6.42 16.30
C SER A 426 2.30 -7.29 15.06
N GLY A 427 3.17 -7.19 14.04
CA GLY A 427 3.15 -8.03 12.84
C GLY A 427 3.38 -9.50 13.13
N LEU A 428 4.28 -9.84 14.05
CA LEU A 428 4.57 -11.22 14.46
C LEU A 428 3.34 -11.92 15.05
N ILE A 429 2.44 -11.20 15.72
CA ILE A 429 1.16 -11.77 16.19
C ILE A 429 0.41 -12.41 15.01
N ALA A 430 0.33 -11.73 13.87
CA ALA A 430 -0.31 -12.28 12.69
C ALA A 430 0.49 -13.43 12.05
N ASN A 431 1.83 -13.35 12.07
CA ASN A 431 2.69 -14.40 11.52
C ASN A 431 2.61 -15.70 12.32
N ILE A 432 2.25 -15.63 13.59
CA ILE A 432 2.05 -16.80 14.45
C ILE A 432 0.60 -17.28 14.39
N THR A 433 -0.37 -16.41 14.58
CA THR A 433 -1.77 -16.80 14.77
C THR A 433 -2.47 -17.19 13.47
N LYS A 434 -2.23 -16.47 12.37
CA LYS A 434 -2.90 -16.76 11.08
C LYS A 434 -2.57 -18.13 10.51
N PRO A 435 -1.30 -18.60 10.49
CA PRO A 435 -1.00 -19.97 10.09
C PRO A 435 -1.76 -21.02 10.91
N ILE A 436 -1.82 -20.85 12.24
CA ILE A 436 -2.52 -21.78 13.13
C ILE A 436 -4.00 -21.85 12.75
N ILE A 437 -4.64 -20.69 12.58
CA ILE A 437 -6.07 -20.64 12.22
C ILE A 437 -6.31 -21.30 10.87
N ILE A 438 -5.57 -20.92 9.84
CA ILE A 438 -5.80 -21.41 8.47
C ILE A 438 -5.50 -22.91 8.35
N TYR A 439 -4.41 -23.38 8.91
CA TYR A 439 -4.06 -24.80 8.85
C TYR A 439 -5.09 -25.68 9.52
N ARG A 440 -5.58 -25.24 10.69
CA ARG A 440 -6.64 -25.95 11.43
C ARG A 440 -7.99 -25.88 10.71
N THR A 441 -8.40 -24.70 10.23
CA THR A 441 -9.75 -24.49 9.70
C THR A 441 -9.89 -24.99 8.26
N CYS A 442 -8.87 -24.79 7.42
CA CYS A 442 -8.99 -25.06 5.99
C CYS A 442 -8.36 -26.39 5.56
N PHE A 443 -7.28 -26.82 6.24
CA PHE A 443 -6.52 -28.00 5.81
C PHE A 443 -6.61 -29.18 6.77
N ASP A 444 -7.21 -29.02 7.94
CA ASP A 444 -7.24 -30.05 9.03
C ASP A 444 -5.83 -30.53 9.39
N LYS A 445 -4.85 -29.62 9.43
CA LYS A 445 -3.44 -29.90 9.65
C LYS A 445 -2.86 -29.05 10.77
N SER A 446 -1.78 -29.54 11.38
CA SER A 446 -0.95 -28.73 12.28
C SER A 446 -0.16 -27.68 11.48
N ALA A 447 -0.07 -26.47 12.02
CA ALA A 447 0.74 -25.39 11.45
C ALA A 447 2.26 -25.59 11.67
N TRP A 448 2.68 -26.66 12.34
CA TRP A 448 4.10 -26.88 12.63
C TRP A 448 4.95 -26.92 11.36
N SER A 449 4.47 -27.61 10.32
CA SER A 449 5.16 -27.65 9.02
C SER A 449 5.33 -26.26 8.41
N TYR A 450 4.35 -25.35 8.60
CA TYR A 450 4.47 -23.98 8.16
C TYR A 450 5.65 -23.25 8.83
N PHE A 451 5.77 -23.38 10.15
CA PHE A 451 6.85 -22.72 10.89
C PHE A 451 8.22 -23.30 10.58
N VAL A 452 8.32 -24.62 10.43
CA VAL A 452 9.56 -25.27 10.02
C VAL A 452 10.03 -24.78 8.64
N ASP A 453 9.12 -24.66 7.68
CA ASP A 453 9.46 -24.15 6.35
C ASP A 453 9.80 -22.66 6.40
N SER A 454 9.06 -21.83 7.18
CA SER A 454 9.39 -20.42 7.42
C SER A 454 10.82 -20.28 7.95
N PHE A 455 11.20 -21.13 8.92
CA PHE A 455 12.55 -21.10 9.49
C PHE A 455 13.62 -21.46 8.43
N LYS A 456 13.39 -22.48 7.60
CA LYS A 456 14.32 -22.83 6.51
C LYS A 456 14.49 -21.69 5.52
N TYR A 457 13.39 -21.05 5.12
CA TYR A 457 13.42 -19.89 4.21
C TYR A 457 14.16 -18.72 4.83
N LEU A 458 13.88 -18.39 6.08
CA LEU A 458 14.53 -17.29 6.80
C LEU A 458 16.04 -17.58 6.98
N ALA A 459 16.42 -18.79 7.35
CA ALA A 459 17.82 -19.17 7.50
C ALA A 459 18.59 -19.07 6.16
N SER A 460 17.99 -19.52 5.05
CA SER A 460 18.58 -19.38 3.72
C SER A 460 18.72 -17.91 3.31
N LEU A 461 17.74 -17.07 3.62
CA LEU A 461 17.76 -15.64 3.35
C LEU A 461 18.88 -14.94 4.15
N ILE A 462 19.02 -15.24 5.43
CA ILE A 462 20.08 -14.69 6.29
C ILE A 462 21.46 -15.11 5.76
N ALA A 463 21.64 -16.36 5.35
CA ALA A 463 22.90 -16.85 4.79
C ALA A 463 23.28 -16.11 3.50
N VAL A 464 22.32 -15.94 2.57
CA VAL A 464 22.54 -15.18 1.32
C VAL A 464 22.84 -13.71 1.63
N MET A 465 22.09 -13.11 2.54
CA MET A 465 22.29 -11.71 2.94
C MET A 465 23.69 -11.50 3.53
N ALA A 466 24.14 -12.40 4.42
CA ALA A 466 25.48 -12.34 5.00
C ALA A 466 26.59 -12.50 3.93
N ALA A 467 26.43 -13.41 2.98
CA ALA A 467 27.36 -13.59 1.86
C ALA A 467 27.42 -12.34 0.97
N CYS A 468 26.26 -11.79 0.59
CA CYS A 468 26.20 -10.56 -0.21
C CYS A 468 26.81 -9.36 0.55
N TYR A 469 26.55 -9.24 1.85
CA TYR A 469 27.13 -8.18 2.68
C TYR A 469 28.65 -8.31 2.80
N ALA A 470 29.17 -9.52 2.96
CA ALA A 470 30.63 -9.75 2.99
C ALA A 470 31.31 -9.36 1.66
N ILE A 471 30.65 -9.61 0.53
CA ILE A 471 31.12 -9.19 -0.80
C ILE A 471 31.02 -7.66 -0.94
N GLN A 472 29.92 -7.07 -0.52
CA GLN A 472 29.69 -5.62 -0.56
C GLN A 472 30.83 -4.84 0.13
N ARG A 473 31.33 -5.32 1.27
CA ARG A 473 32.45 -4.70 2.00
C ARG A 473 33.79 -4.71 1.25
N ARG A 474 33.93 -5.55 0.22
CA ARG A 474 35.17 -5.70 -0.56
C ARG A 474 35.09 -5.04 -1.94
N ILE A 475 33.93 -4.64 -2.38
CA ILE A 475 33.69 -3.98 -3.66
C ILE A 475 33.68 -2.45 -3.44
N MET A 476 33.82 -1.70 -4.53
CA MET A 476 33.68 -0.24 -4.58
C MET A 476 32.53 0.31 -3.74
N PRO A 477 32.60 1.58 -3.30
CA PRO A 477 31.49 2.19 -2.55
C PRO A 477 30.16 1.94 -3.27
N VAL A 478 29.26 1.23 -2.60
CA VAL A 478 27.93 0.89 -3.18
C VAL A 478 27.10 2.14 -3.42
N ALA A 479 27.39 3.21 -2.67
CA ALA A 479 26.85 4.55 -2.89
C ALA A 479 27.49 5.24 -4.12
N SER A 480 27.66 4.49 -5.20
CA SER A 480 28.01 4.96 -6.54
C SER A 480 27.20 4.20 -7.56
N ILE A 481 26.89 4.82 -8.71
CA ILE A 481 26.07 4.16 -9.75
C ILE A 481 26.68 2.82 -10.21
N PRO A 482 27.98 2.73 -10.53
CA PRO A 482 28.60 1.46 -10.92
C PRO A 482 28.57 0.41 -9.80
N GLY A 483 28.88 0.80 -8.56
CA GLY A 483 28.84 -0.09 -7.40
C GLY A 483 27.42 -0.60 -7.11
N PHE A 484 26.42 0.26 -7.23
CA PHE A 484 25.02 -0.10 -7.09
C PHE A 484 24.59 -1.15 -8.13
N ILE A 485 24.90 -0.92 -9.41
CA ILE A 485 24.59 -1.87 -10.51
C ILE A 485 25.30 -3.21 -10.29
N ALA A 486 26.59 -3.19 -9.92
CA ALA A 486 27.35 -4.40 -9.63
C ALA A 486 26.69 -5.21 -8.50
N MET A 487 26.26 -4.55 -7.42
CA MET A 487 25.57 -5.23 -6.31
C MET A 487 24.21 -5.78 -6.69
N VAL A 488 23.42 -5.09 -7.53
CA VAL A 488 22.17 -5.64 -8.08
C VAL A 488 22.43 -6.96 -8.81
N VAL A 489 23.47 -7.02 -9.65
CA VAL A 489 23.84 -8.25 -10.40
C VAL A 489 24.28 -9.33 -9.42
N ILE A 490 25.14 -9.02 -8.46
CA ILE A 490 25.65 -9.98 -7.47
C ILE A 490 24.51 -10.58 -6.65
N ILE A 491 23.63 -9.75 -6.12
CA ILE A 491 22.46 -10.20 -5.35
C ILE A 491 21.57 -11.09 -6.23
N THR A 492 21.34 -10.70 -7.48
CA THR A 492 20.51 -11.48 -8.40
C THR A 492 21.10 -12.87 -8.66
N VAL A 493 22.40 -12.95 -8.91
CA VAL A 493 23.07 -14.23 -9.20
C VAL A 493 23.16 -15.09 -7.94
N LEU A 494 23.64 -14.54 -6.84
CA LEU A 494 23.84 -15.30 -5.59
C LEU A 494 22.52 -15.76 -5.00
N PHE A 495 21.52 -14.87 -4.88
CA PHE A 495 20.24 -15.24 -4.30
C PHE A 495 19.57 -16.35 -5.10
N ASN A 496 19.43 -16.16 -6.41
CA ASN A 496 18.78 -17.18 -7.25
C ASN A 496 19.61 -18.47 -7.34
N GLY A 497 20.94 -18.38 -7.38
CA GLY A 497 21.83 -19.54 -7.35
C GLY A 497 21.67 -20.37 -6.08
N VAL A 498 21.67 -19.73 -4.91
CA VAL A 498 21.47 -20.41 -3.63
C VAL A 498 20.07 -21.01 -3.52
N TYR A 499 19.04 -20.26 -3.94
CA TYR A 499 17.66 -20.78 -3.92
C TYR A 499 17.49 -21.98 -4.86
N LEU A 500 18.07 -21.95 -6.05
CA LEU A 500 18.08 -23.09 -6.96
C LEU A 500 18.82 -24.29 -6.39
N PHE A 501 19.94 -24.06 -5.72
CA PHE A 501 20.72 -25.13 -5.07
C PHE A 501 19.94 -25.77 -3.92
N LEU A 502 19.37 -24.97 -3.02
CA LEU A 502 18.66 -25.45 -1.84
C LEU A 502 17.28 -26.06 -2.16
N PHE A 503 16.53 -25.41 -3.04
CA PHE A 503 15.12 -25.73 -3.28
C PHE A 503 14.83 -26.30 -4.67
N GLY A 504 15.81 -26.40 -5.56
CA GLY A 504 15.62 -26.91 -6.94
C GLY A 504 15.14 -28.35 -7.03
N ARG A 505 15.28 -29.14 -5.96
CA ARG A 505 14.81 -30.54 -5.87
C ARG A 505 13.44 -30.68 -5.21
N THR A 506 12.87 -29.61 -4.65
CA THR A 506 11.55 -29.66 -3.98
C THR A 506 10.41 -29.91 -4.97
N GLU A 507 9.30 -30.43 -4.48
CA GLU A 507 8.11 -30.69 -5.31
C GLU A 507 7.53 -29.38 -5.87
N GLU A 508 7.55 -28.31 -5.09
CA GLU A 508 7.09 -26.98 -5.46
C GLU A 508 7.87 -26.45 -6.68
N PHE A 509 9.20 -26.56 -6.64
CA PHE A 509 10.04 -26.12 -7.75
C PHE A 509 9.85 -26.99 -9.01
N LYS A 510 9.82 -28.33 -8.86
CA LYS A 510 9.59 -29.25 -9.98
C LYS A 510 8.23 -28.98 -10.67
N TYR A 511 7.19 -28.68 -9.89
CA TYR A 511 5.89 -28.33 -10.44
C TYR A 511 5.96 -27.07 -11.29
N LEU A 512 6.64 -26.01 -10.83
CA LEU A 512 6.81 -24.76 -11.57
C LEU A 512 7.55 -24.97 -12.89
N VAL A 513 8.67 -25.68 -12.86
CA VAL A 513 9.47 -26.00 -14.06
C VAL A 513 8.66 -26.85 -15.04
N GLY A 514 7.92 -27.85 -14.53
CA GLY A 514 7.06 -28.70 -15.35
C GLY A 514 5.97 -27.91 -16.10
N LYS A 515 5.35 -26.92 -15.44
CA LYS A 515 4.37 -26.01 -16.10
C LYS A 515 5.01 -25.12 -17.16
N ILE A 516 6.20 -24.58 -16.90
CA ILE A 516 6.90 -23.74 -17.88
C ILE A 516 7.27 -24.55 -19.13
N ARG A 517 7.74 -25.79 -18.96
CA ARG A 517 8.08 -26.69 -20.08
C ARG A 517 6.85 -27.03 -20.93
N LYS A 518 5.71 -27.38 -20.30
CA LYS A 518 4.47 -27.69 -21.01
C LYS A 518 3.86 -26.49 -21.77
N ARG A 519 4.21 -25.27 -21.41
CA ARG A 519 3.74 -24.05 -22.09
C ARG A 519 4.61 -23.68 -23.31
N LYS A 520 5.82 -24.23 -23.38
CA LYS A 520 6.77 -24.03 -24.51
C LYS A 520 6.70 -25.16 -25.56
N ALA A 521 6.14 -26.30 -25.20
CA ALA A 521 5.76 -27.40 -26.11
C ALA A 521 4.31 -27.22 -26.58
#